data_877e7a1a40b6190ad29b397e6dba39dd
#
_entry.id   877e7a1a40b6190ad29b397e6dba39dd
#
_cell.length_a   1.000
_cell.length_b   1.000
_cell.length_c   1.000
_cell.angle_alpha   90.00
_cell.angle_beta   90.00
_cell.angle_gamma   90.00
#
_symmetry.space_group_name_H-M   'P 1'
#
loop_
_entity.id
_entity.type
_entity.pdbx_description
1 polymer ?
#
loop_
_entity_poly.entity_id
_entity_poly.type
_entity_poly.pdbx_seq_one_letter_code
_entity_poly.pdbx_strand_id
1 'polypeptide(L)' 'GNRELVRIHYGIDVPDGDIAFTVKGEEKKWENGKAFAFNDFYEHGGWNNTNSDRIILIVDLDRKMILNGV' A
#
# COMPACT_ATOMS: atom_id res chain seq x y z
N GLY A 1 14.26 5.68 16.31
CA GLY A 1 13.88 5.39 15.71
C GLY A 1 13.58 5.90 14.33
N ASN A 2 14.53 6.16 13.60
CA ASN A 2 14.29 6.68 12.26
C ASN A 2 14.24 5.59 11.22
N ARG A 3 13.77 4.44 11.63
CA ARG A 3 13.60 3.37 10.69
C ARG A 3 12.54 3.75 9.69
N GLU A 4 12.91 3.69 8.45
CA GLU A 4 11.99 3.91 7.36
C GLU A 4 11.72 2.59 6.69
N LEU A 5 10.46 2.20 6.69
CA LEU A 5 10.03 1.00 6.01
C LEU A 5 9.29 1.39 4.75
N VAL A 6 9.67 0.80 3.65
CA VAL A 6 8.93 0.94 2.40
C VAL A 6 7.91 -0.19 2.38
N ARG A 7 6.65 0.18 2.33
CA ARG A 7 5.55 -0.79 2.28
C ARG A 7 5.01 -0.85 0.87
N ILE A 8 4.90 -2.06 0.36
CA ILE A 8 4.40 -2.30 -0.99
C ILE A 8 3.05 -2.97 -0.89
N HIS A 9 2.06 -2.43 -1.57
CA HIS A 9 0.74 -3.03 -1.69
C HIS A 9 0.55 -3.51 -3.12
N TYR A 10 0.19 -4.79 -3.28
CA TYR A 10 -0.07 -5.39 -4.57
C TYR A 10 -1.51 -5.91 -4.59
N GLY A 11 -2.28 -5.48 -5.58
CA GLY A 11 -3.68 -5.89 -5.69
C GLY A 11 -3.82 -7.30 -6.20
N ILE A 12 -4.45 -8.17 -5.41
CA ILE A 12 -4.73 -9.54 -5.81
C ILE A 12 -6.16 -9.65 -6.26
N ASP A 13 -7.09 -9.19 -5.43
CA ASP A 13 -8.52 -9.22 -5.75
C ASP A 13 -9.16 -7.98 -5.13
N VAL A 14 -9.26 -6.94 -5.92
CA VAL A 14 -9.75 -5.64 -5.47
C VAL A 14 -11.09 -5.38 -6.15
N PRO A 15 -12.18 -5.24 -5.39
CA PRO A 15 -13.47 -4.96 -5.99
C PRO A 15 -13.53 -3.54 -6.55
N ASP A 16 -14.40 -3.34 -7.53
CA ASP A 16 -14.70 -2.01 -8.02
C ASP A 16 -15.59 -1.29 -7.02
N GLY A 17 -15.53 0.03 -7.02
CA GLY A 17 -16.42 0.84 -6.22
C GLY A 17 -15.70 1.75 -5.26
N ASP A 18 -16.33 2.03 -4.14
CA ASP A 18 -15.80 2.98 -3.16
C ASP A 18 -14.78 2.30 -2.25
N ILE A 19 -13.58 2.21 -2.75
CA ILE A 19 -12.47 1.59 -2.06
C ILE A 19 -11.20 2.36 -2.44
N ALA A 20 -10.40 2.75 -1.46
CA ALA A 20 -9.17 3.48 -1.72
C ALA A 20 -8.25 3.47 -0.51
N PHE A 21 -7.06 3.98 -0.71
CA PHE A 21 -6.02 4.12 0.30
C PHE A 21 -5.49 5.54 0.25
N THR A 22 -5.07 6.08 1.38
CA THR A 22 -4.47 7.41 1.42
C THR A 22 -3.10 7.37 2.06
N VAL A 23 -2.20 8.17 1.52
CA VAL A 23 -0.87 8.41 2.10
C VAL A 23 -0.65 9.90 2.09
N LYS A 24 -0.41 10.49 3.25
CA LYS A 24 -0.24 11.95 3.39
C LYS A 24 -1.42 12.71 2.78
N GLY A 25 -2.60 12.17 2.90
CA GLY A 25 -3.80 12.81 2.36
C GLY A 25 -4.02 12.61 0.86
N GLU A 26 -3.11 11.96 0.17
CA GLU A 26 -3.28 11.66 -1.25
C GLU A 26 -3.96 10.32 -1.42
N GLU A 27 -4.98 10.29 -2.24
CA GLU A 27 -5.72 9.06 -2.50
C GLU A 27 -5.00 8.21 -3.53
N LYS A 28 -4.91 6.91 -3.23
CA LYS A 28 -4.35 5.92 -4.15
C LYS A 28 -5.35 4.79 -4.29
N LYS A 29 -5.46 4.27 -5.50
CA LYS A 29 -6.38 3.15 -5.76
C LYS A 29 -5.58 1.86 -5.91
N TRP A 30 -6.06 0.81 -5.26
CA TRP A 30 -5.54 -0.52 -5.55
C TRP A 30 -6.10 -0.98 -6.88
N GLU A 31 -5.26 -1.63 -7.68
CA GLU A 31 -5.67 -2.22 -8.94
C GLU A 31 -5.14 -3.65 -9.00
N ASN A 32 -5.95 -4.53 -9.56
CA ASN A 32 -5.56 -5.93 -9.69
C ASN A 32 -4.31 -6.04 -10.56
N GLY A 33 -3.32 -6.80 -10.06
CA GLY A 33 -2.08 -7.03 -10.78
C GLY A 33 -1.11 -5.86 -10.77
N LYS A 34 -1.39 -4.83 -9.98
CA LYS A 34 -0.51 -3.65 -9.90
C LYS A 34 -0.11 -3.38 -8.47
N ALA A 35 1.05 -2.78 -8.31
CA ALA A 35 1.60 -2.46 -7.00
C ALA A 35 1.86 -0.97 -6.89
N PHE A 36 1.81 -0.48 -5.68
CA PHE A 36 2.39 0.82 -5.35
C PHE A 36 3.14 0.69 -4.03
N ALA A 37 4.06 1.61 -3.81
CA ALA A 37 4.88 1.63 -2.61
C ALA A 37 4.75 2.97 -1.93
N PHE A 38 4.89 2.96 -0.61
CA PHE A 38 4.91 4.19 0.16
C PHE A 38 5.77 4.01 1.39
N ASN A 39 6.20 5.13 1.96
CA ASN A 39 6.96 5.12 3.20
C ASN A 39 5.98 4.98 4.36
N ASP A 40 6.14 3.93 5.14
CA ASP A 40 5.24 3.61 6.24
C ASP A 40 5.29 4.67 7.35
N PHE A 41 6.29 5.53 7.33
CA PHE A 41 6.42 6.63 8.28
C PHE A 41 5.27 7.64 8.14
N TYR A 42 4.77 7.83 6.93
CA TYR A 42 3.71 8.81 6.70
C TYR A 42 2.35 8.32 7.16
N GLU A 43 1.52 9.26 7.57
CA GLU A 43 0.14 8.95 7.92
C GLU A 43 -0.56 8.30 6.74
N HIS A 44 -1.23 7.19 7.00
CA HIS A 44 -1.91 6.45 5.96
C HIS A 44 -3.14 5.75 6.53
N GLY A 45 -4.02 5.37 5.65
CA GLY A 45 -5.22 4.65 6.00
C GLY A 45 -5.98 4.28 4.75
N GLY A 46 -7.12 3.63 4.93
CA GLY A 46 -7.89 3.23 3.77
C GLY A 46 -9.31 2.85 4.14
N TRP A 47 -10.10 2.59 3.12
CA TRP A 47 -11.48 2.16 3.31
C TRP A 47 -11.91 1.22 2.20
N ASN A 48 -12.92 0.44 2.53
CA ASN A 48 -13.58 -0.46 1.59
C ASN A 48 -15.08 -0.42 1.91
N ASN A 49 -15.82 0.37 1.16
CA ASN A 49 -17.26 0.51 1.32
C ASN A 49 -18.02 -0.30 0.27
N THR A 50 -17.36 -1.30 -0.32
CA THR A 50 -18.02 -2.21 -1.24
C THR A 50 -18.62 -3.38 -0.47
N ASN A 51 -19.35 -4.24 -1.19
CA ASN A 51 -19.93 -5.45 -0.60
C ASN A 51 -19.01 -6.65 -0.74
N SER A 52 -17.77 -6.45 -1.13
CA SER A 52 -16.83 -7.53 -1.37
C SER A 52 -15.56 -7.34 -0.56
N ASP A 53 -14.89 -8.44 -0.28
CA ASP A 53 -13.61 -8.37 0.41
C ASP A 53 -12.52 -7.89 -0.54
N ARG A 54 -11.55 -7.20 0.02
CA ARG A 54 -10.35 -6.79 -0.68
C ARG A 54 -9.23 -7.75 -0.28
N ILE A 55 -8.51 -8.24 -1.28
CA ILE A 55 -7.33 -9.07 -1.04
C ILE A 55 -6.13 -8.37 -1.66
N ILE A 56 -5.16 -8.03 -0.83
CA ILE A 56 -3.92 -7.42 -1.29
C ILE A 56 -2.75 -8.13 -0.61
N LEU A 57 -1.61 -8.11 -1.28
CA LEU A 57 -0.36 -8.58 -0.70
C LEU A 57 0.40 -7.37 -0.18
N ILE A 58 0.85 -7.44 1.06
CA ILE A 58 1.62 -6.37 1.68
C ILE A 58 3.03 -6.89 1.94
N VAL A 59 4.01 -6.17 1.46
CA VAL A 59 5.42 -6.49 1.67
C VAL A 59 6.12 -5.28 2.27
N ASP A 60 6.77 -5.49 3.40
CA ASP A 60 7.55 -4.43 4.04
C ASP A 60 9.03 -4.67 3.77
N LEU A 61 9.70 -3.64 3.29
CA LEU A 61 11.12 -3.67 3.01
C LEU A 61 11.83 -2.62 3.83
N ASP A 62 12.96 -2.99 4.39
CA ASP A 62 13.82 -2.03 5.07
C ASP A 62 14.48 -1.18 3.98
N ARG A 63 14.33 0.13 4.10
CA ARG A 63 14.89 1.06 3.12
C ARG A 63 16.39 0.89 2.95
N LYS A 64 17.07 0.58 4.03
CA LYS A 64 18.51 0.39 4.00
C LYS A 64 18.90 -0.77 3.07
N MET A 65 18.12 -1.83 3.10
CA MET A 65 18.36 -2.98 2.22
C MET A 65 18.20 -2.60 0.76
N ILE A 66 17.18 -1.79 0.47
CA ILE A 66 16.93 -1.34 -0.89
C ILE A 66 18.09 -0.48 -1.40
N LEU A 67 18.57 0.44 -0.57
CA LEU A 67 19.64 1.34 -0.95
C LEU A 67 20.96 0.62 -1.14
N ASN A 68 21.14 -0.51 -0.49
CA ASN A 68 22.37 -1.30 -0.62
C ASN A 68 22.33 -2.30 -1.77
N GLY A 69 21.33 -2.21 -2.61
CA GLY A 69 21.26 -3.04 -3.80
C GLY A 69 20.89 -4.49 -3.56
N VAL A 70 20.21 -4.71 -2.49
CA VAL A 70 19.81 -6.08 -2.14
C VAL A 70 18.53 -6.47 -2.84
#